data_8dbdb6856939918078e94293d8d9ae91
#
_entry.id   8dbdb6856939918078e94293d8d9ae91
#
_cell.length_a   1.000
_cell.length_b   1.000
_cell.length_c   1.000
_cell.angle_alpha   90.00
_cell.angle_beta   90.00
_cell.angle_gamma   90.00
#
_symmetry.space_group_name_H-M   'P 1'
#
loop_
_entity.id
_entity.type
_entity.pdbx_description
1 polymer ?
#
loop_
_entity_poly.entity_id
_entity_poly.type
_entity_poly.pdbx_seq_one_letter_code
_entity_poly.pdbx_strand_id
1 'polypeptide(L)'
;AAQCSEGYDSKNGNPLTKFLCNQAFELLEDGIIKMDKEKIVLGSLISGLGFGNCSTTLGHALSYVFSNEGYSHGHALSFTTLYAHQFNNSKFYQRFSNIVKKLNFSKISLKQNYDEAADLILTDRKHLDNNPKQVSKQDIISLLEKIQL
;
A
#
# COMPACT_ATOMS: atom_id res chain seq x y z
N ALA A 1 -5.89 -3.74 4.58
CA ALA A 1 -6.41 -3.32 3.25
C ALA A 1 -5.26 -3.06 2.26
N ALA A 2 -4.20 -2.36 2.66
CA ALA A 2 -3.05 -2.08 1.79
C ALA A 2 -2.42 -3.36 1.19
N GLN A 3 -2.11 -4.32 2.04
CA GLN A 3 -1.45 -5.58 1.63
C GLN A 3 -2.25 -6.37 0.59
N CYS A 4 -3.55 -6.52 0.77
CA CYS A 4 -4.36 -7.28 -0.18
C CYS A 4 -4.61 -6.51 -1.48
N SER A 5 -4.78 -5.20 -1.44
CA SER A 5 -4.95 -4.42 -2.68
C SER A 5 -3.67 -4.39 -3.52
N GLU A 6 -2.50 -4.23 -2.89
CA GLU A 6 -1.23 -4.35 -3.59
C GLU A 6 -0.94 -5.79 -4.05
N GLY A 7 -1.25 -6.80 -3.22
CA GLY A 7 -1.11 -8.20 -3.61
C GLY A 7 -1.96 -8.57 -4.82
N TYR A 8 -3.17 -8.00 -4.94
CA TYR A 8 -3.99 -8.16 -6.13
C TYR A 8 -3.34 -7.58 -7.39
N ASP A 9 -2.74 -6.39 -7.27
CA ASP A 9 -2.12 -5.68 -8.40
C ASP A 9 -0.74 -6.23 -8.76
N SER A 10 -0.13 -7.06 -7.89
CA SER A 10 1.24 -7.53 -8.03
C SER A 10 1.45 -8.42 -9.27
N LYS A 11 2.65 -8.34 -9.86
CA LYS A 11 3.06 -9.23 -10.97
C LYS A 11 3.11 -10.70 -10.57
N ASN A 12 3.50 -10.98 -9.32
CA ASN A 12 3.57 -12.34 -8.79
C ASN A 12 2.20 -12.93 -8.43
N GLY A 13 1.13 -12.13 -8.58
CA GLY A 13 -0.21 -12.59 -8.33
C GLY A 13 -0.68 -13.62 -9.37
N ASN A 14 -1.33 -14.69 -8.89
CA ASN A 14 -2.01 -15.69 -9.70
C ASN A 14 -3.53 -15.65 -9.43
N PRO A 15 -4.35 -16.42 -10.17
CA PRO A 15 -5.81 -16.39 -10.00
C PRO A 15 -6.26 -16.62 -8.56
N LEU A 16 -5.62 -17.53 -7.82
CA LEU A 16 -5.98 -17.84 -6.43
C LEU A 16 -5.62 -16.69 -5.50
N THR A 17 -4.39 -16.16 -5.57
CA THR A 17 -3.97 -15.04 -4.73
C THR A 17 -4.79 -13.79 -5.01
N LYS A 18 -5.13 -13.52 -6.27
CA LYS A 18 -5.99 -12.41 -6.67
C LYS A 18 -7.41 -12.56 -6.12
N PHE A 19 -7.97 -13.76 -6.17
CA PHE A 19 -9.27 -14.06 -5.56
C PHE A 19 -9.24 -13.79 -4.05
N LEU A 20 -8.26 -14.35 -3.33
CA LEU A 20 -8.11 -14.15 -1.88
C LEU A 20 -7.91 -12.67 -1.52
N CYS A 21 -7.04 -11.98 -2.24
CA CYS A 21 -6.79 -10.55 -2.03
C CYS A 21 -8.03 -9.70 -2.27
N ASN A 22 -8.82 -9.99 -3.29
CA ASN A 22 -10.08 -9.28 -3.54
C ASN A 22 -11.11 -9.52 -2.44
N GLN A 23 -11.31 -10.79 -2.02
CA GLN A 23 -12.23 -11.11 -0.92
C GLN A 23 -11.80 -10.46 0.39
N ALA A 24 -10.49 -10.48 0.68
CA ALA A 24 -9.94 -9.79 1.85
C ALA A 24 -10.24 -8.28 1.81
N PHE A 25 -10.07 -7.64 0.65
CA PHE A 25 -10.33 -6.21 0.51
C PHE A 25 -11.82 -5.89 0.76
N GLU A 26 -12.75 -6.66 0.19
CA GLU A 26 -14.20 -6.51 0.42
C GLU A 26 -14.54 -6.53 1.92
N LEU A 27 -14.02 -7.54 2.63
CA LEU A 27 -14.26 -7.70 4.08
C LEU A 27 -13.64 -6.55 4.88
N LEU A 28 -12.40 -6.16 4.57
CA LEU A 28 -11.69 -5.10 5.28
C LEU A 28 -12.32 -3.73 5.04
N GLU A 29 -12.71 -3.43 3.81
CA GLU A 29 -13.41 -2.17 3.50
C GLU A 29 -14.72 -2.06 4.27
N ASP A 30 -15.57 -3.08 4.18
CA ASP A 30 -16.86 -3.10 4.89
C ASP A 30 -16.67 -3.07 6.41
N GLY A 31 -15.72 -3.87 6.91
CA GLY A 31 -15.38 -3.93 8.34
C GLY A 31 -14.87 -2.61 8.89
N ILE A 32 -13.98 -1.92 8.18
CA ILE A 32 -13.43 -0.62 8.61
C ILE A 32 -14.51 0.47 8.55
N ILE A 33 -15.29 0.53 7.49
CA ILE A 33 -16.32 1.55 7.32
C ILE A 33 -17.42 1.40 8.40
N LYS A 34 -17.83 0.16 8.68
CA LYS A 34 -18.89 -0.16 9.64
C LYS A 34 -18.40 -0.41 11.06
N MET A 35 -17.09 -0.41 11.30
CA MET A 35 -16.46 -0.75 12.58
C MET A 35 -16.77 -2.19 13.03
N ASP A 36 -16.91 -3.12 12.06
CA ASP A 36 -17.19 -4.52 12.28
C ASP A 36 -15.88 -5.30 12.50
N LYS A 37 -15.62 -5.63 13.77
CA LYS A 37 -14.37 -6.30 14.19
C LYS A 37 -14.23 -7.71 13.61
N GLU A 38 -15.32 -8.45 13.46
CA GLU A 38 -15.28 -9.83 12.93
C GLU A 38 -14.84 -9.80 11.46
N LYS A 39 -15.40 -8.89 10.66
CA LYS A 39 -14.97 -8.71 9.28
C LYS A 39 -13.52 -8.24 9.15
N ILE A 40 -13.06 -7.36 10.04
CA ILE A 40 -11.66 -6.92 10.06
C ILE A 40 -10.73 -8.10 10.35
N VAL A 41 -11.05 -8.93 11.35
CA VAL A 41 -10.23 -10.11 11.70
C VAL A 41 -10.22 -11.13 10.55
N LEU A 42 -11.38 -11.49 10.02
CA LEU A 42 -11.50 -12.44 8.92
C LEU A 42 -10.81 -11.91 7.65
N GLY A 43 -11.04 -10.65 7.29
CA GLY A 43 -10.39 -10.00 6.16
C GLY A 43 -8.87 -9.95 6.31
N SER A 44 -8.36 -9.71 7.53
CA SER A 44 -6.93 -9.73 7.81
C SER A 44 -6.32 -11.12 7.63
N LEU A 45 -7.00 -12.17 8.08
CA LEU A 45 -6.57 -13.55 7.90
C LEU A 45 -6.50 -13.92 6.40
N ILE A 46 -7.57 -13.65 5.65
CA ILE A 46 -7.63 -13.93 4.21
C ILE A 46 -6.59 -13.11 3.46
N SER A 47 -6.37 -11.85 3.85
CA SER A 47 -5.31 -11.00 3.30
C SER A 47 -3.94 -11.65 3.45
N GLY A 48 -3.63 -12.19 4.64
CA GLY A 48 -2.38 -12.91 4.90
C GLY A 48 -2.17 -14.09 3.97
N LEU A 49 -3.23 -14.89 3.74
CA LEU A 49 -3.19 -16.02 2.80
C LEU A 49 -2.98 -15.59 1.35
N GLY A 50 -3.54 -14.44 0.95
CA GLY A 50 -3.39 -13.89 -0.40
C GLY A 50 -2.01 -13.28 -0.62
N PHE A 51 -1.69 -12.15 0.05
CA PHE A 51 -0.45 -11.41 -0.20
C PHE A 51 0.80 -12.17 0.25
N GLY A 52 0.71 -13.05 1.24
CA GLY A 52 1.81 -13.89 1.68
C GLY A 52 2.39 -14.78 0.57
N ASN A 53 1.59 -15.08 -0.45
CA ASN A 53 1.99 -15.90 -1.60
C ASN A 53 2.30 -15.09 -2.88
N CYS A 54 2.12 -13.77 -2.90
CA CYS A 54 2.42 -12.93 -4.06
C CYS A 54 3.20 -11.65 -3.72
N SER A 55 3.39 -11.36 -2.42
CA SER A 55 4.03 -10.15 -1.91
C SER A 55 3.23 -8.87 -2.21
N THR A 56 3.78 -7.74 -1.79
CA THR A 56 3.25 -6.40 -1.97
C THR A 56 4.09 -5.60 -2.97
N THR A 57 3.82 -4.32 -3.18
CA THR A 57 4.38 -3.54 -4.28
C THR A 57 4.89 -2.15 -3.83
N LEU A 58 4.78 -1.15 -4.68
CA LEU A 58 5.33 0.20 -4.51
C LEU A 58 4.91 0.89 -3.20
N GLY A 59 3.67 0.73 -2.75
CA GLY A 59 3.23 1.37 -1.50
C GLY A 59 4.03 0.90 -0.29
N HIS A 60 4.37 -0.40 -0.24
CA HIS A 60 5.24 -0.92 0.81
C HIS A 60 6.68 -0.42 0.67
N ALA A 61 7.25 -0.40 -0.54
CA ALA A 61 8.58 0.17 -0.76
C ALA A 61 8.69 1.62 -0.28
N LEU A 62 7.69 2.45 -0.60
CA LEU A 62 7.61 3.83 -0.14
C LEU A 62 7.45 3.96 1.39
N SER A 63 6.78 3.02 2.04
CA SER A 63 6.42 3.14 3.46
C SER A 63 7.62 3.07 4.40
N TYR A 64 8.69 2.38 4.02
CA TYR A 64 9.83 2.14 4.89
C TYR A 64 10.58 3.41 5.30
N VAL A 65 10.73 4.38 4.40
CA VAL A 65 11.41 5.65 4.73
C VAL A 65 10.64 6.44 5.79
N PHE A 66 9.31 6.40 5.77
CA PHE A 66 8.47 7.00 6.80
C PHE A 66 8.51 6.20 8.12
N SER A 67 8.49 4.87 8.03
CA SER A 67 8.61 4.01 9.21
C SER A 67 9.95 4.18 9.92
N ASN A 68 11.03 4.41 9.19
CA ASN A 68 12.36 4.72 9.74
C ASN A 68 12.36 6.06 10.51
N GLU A 69 11.47 6.98 10.19
CA GLU A 69 11.30 8.25 10.92
C GLU A 69 10.29 8.16 12.09
N GLY A 70 9.78 6.97 12.38
CA GLY A 70 8.96 6.70 13.56
C GLY A 70 7.45 6.62 13.30
N TYR A 71 6.98 6.74 12.07
CA TYR A 71 5.57 6.47 11.76
C TYR A 71 5.27 4.98 11.89
N SER A 72 4.12 4.64 12.49
CA SER A 72 3.67 3.24 12.49
C SER A 72 3.43 2.77 11.05
N HIS A 73 3.74 1.50 10.79
CA HIS A 73 3.65 0.94 9.44
C HIS A 73 2.28 1.13 8.78
N GLY A 74 1.20 0.89 9.53
CA GLY A 74 -0.16 1.09 9.02
C GLY A 74 -0.50 2.54 8.71
N HIS A 75 0.05 3.49 9.48
CA HIS A 75 -0.10 4.92 9.23
C HIS A 75 0.63 5.34 7.95
N ALA A 76 1.89 4.95 7.81
CA ALA A 76 2.67 5.20 6.59
C ALA A 76 1.98 4.61 5.35
N LEU A 77 1.54 3.33 5.42
CA LEU A 77 0.84 2.66 4.33
C LEU A 77 -0.46 3.32 3.92
N SER A 78 -1.15 4.01 4.81
CA SER A 78 -2.39 4.71 4.46
C SER A 78 -2.17 5.74 3.36
N PHE A 79 -1.04 6.42 3.38
CA PHE A 79 -0.69 7.42 2.38
C PHE A 79 0.12 6.82 1.22
N THR A 80 1.15 6.04 1.52
CA THR A 80 2.02 5.49 0.47
C THR A 80 1.28 4.54 -0.47
N THR A 81 0.41 3.67 0.03
CA THR A 81 -0.42 2.80 -0.81
C THR A 81 -1.46 3.59 -1.61
N LEU A 82 -2.04 4.65 -1.02
CA LEU A 82 -2.98 5.51 -1.75
C LEU A 82 -2.35 6.09 -3.03
N TYR A 83 -1.16 6.68 -2.90
CA TYR A 83 -0.48 7.28 -4.04
C TYR A 83 0.15 6.22 -4.98
N ALA A 84 0.56 5.06 -4.46
CA ALA A 84 0.97 3.93 -5.27
C ALA A 84 -0.19 3.41 -6.14
N HIS A 85 -1.41 3.31 -5.59
CA HIS A 85 -2.61 2.95 -6.35
C HIS A 85 -2.94 3.98 -7.44
N GLN A 86 -2.81 5.27 -7.14
CA GLN A 86 -2.97 6.31 -8.14
C GLN A 86 -1.96 6.17 -9.28
N PHE A 87 -0.68 5.99 -8.96
CA PHE A 87 0.40 5.78 -9.93
C PHE A 87 0.16 4.55 -10.81
N ASN A 88 -0.25 3.45 -10.21
CA ASN A 88 -0.48 2.17 -10.88
C ASN A 88 -1.81 2.12 -11.66
N ASN A 89 -2.69 3.11 -11.55
CA ASN A 89 -4.08 3.08 -12.03
C ASN A 89 -4.86 1.87 -11.47
N SER A 90 -4.67 1.58 -10.19
CA SER A 90 -5.33 0.47 -9.50
C SER A 90 -6.84 0.65 -9.43
N LYS A 91 -7.59 -0.44 -9.64
CA LYS A 91 -9.05 -0.45 -9.43
C LYS A 91 -9.44 -0.13 -7.97
N PHE A 92 -8.51 -0.29 -7.03
CA PHE A 92 -8.74 -0.03 -5.61
C PHE A 92 -8.55 1.44 -5.21
N TYR A 93 -7.99 2.30 -6.07
CA TYR A 93 -7.63 3.66 -5.71
C TYR A 93 -8.75 4.43 -4.99
N GLN A 94 -9.93 4.51 -5.61
CA GLN A 94 -11.05 5.27 -5.04
C GLN A 94 -11.58 4.66 -3.74
N ARG A 95 -11.68 3.33 -3.69
CA ARG A 95 -12.15 2.60 -2.51
C ARG A 95 -11.17 2.72 -1.36
N PHE A 96 -9.87 2.58 -1.64
CA PHE A 96 -8.80 2.77 -0.66
C PHE A 96 -8.76 4.21 -0.12
N SER A 97 -8.98 5.21 -0.98
CA SER A 97 -9.12 6.62 -0.57
C SER A 97 -10.24 6.81 0.46
N ASN A 98 -11.38 6.15 0.28
CA ASN A 98 -12.49 6.20 1.24
C ASN A 98 -12.11 5.58 2.60
N ILE A 99 -11.35 4.48 2.61
CA ILE A 99 -10.82 3.89 3.83
C ILE A 99 -9.88 4.87 4.55
N VAL A 100 -8.94 5.47 3.83
CA VAL A 100 -7.98 6.44 4.41
C VAL A 100 -8.71 7.64 5.03
N LYS A 101 -9.71 8.19 4.32
CA LYS A 101 -10.56 9.27 4.84
C LYS A 101 -11.31 8.85 6.12
N LYS A 102 -11.84 7.63 6.16
CA LYS A 102 -12.56 7.10 7.34
C LYS A 102 -11.63 6.96 8.54
N LEU A 103 -10.39 6.51 8.33
CA LEU A 103 -9.40 6.34 9.39
C LEU A 103 -8.88 7.68 9.93
N ASN A 104 -8.93 8.73 9.13
CA ASN A 104 -8.59 10.10 9.50
C ASN A 104 -7.22 10.24 10.19
N PHE A 105 -6.20 9.54 9.68
CA PHE A 105 -4.84 9.68 10.16
C PHE A 105 -4.28 11.08 9.87
N SER A 106 -3.43 11.57 10.78
CA SER A 106 -2.65 12.80 10.53
C SER A 106 -1.75 12.63 9.32
N LYS A 107 -1.52 13.73 8.59
CA LYS A 107 -0.57 13.73 7.46
C LYS A 107 0.81 13.29 7.93
N ILE A 108 1.55 12.65 7.04
CA ILE A 108 2.93 12.25 7.26
C ILE A 108 3.87 13.18 6.49
N SER A 109 5.08 13.36 7.00
CA SER A 109 6.13 14.14 6.35
C SER A 109 7.46 13.44 6.49
N LEU A 110 8.36 13.65 5.54
CA LEU A 110 9.70 13.09 5.52
C LEU A 110 10.70 14.19 5.85
N LYS A 111 11.62 13.93 6.77
CA LYS A 111 12.66 14.90 7.18
C LYS A 111 13.91 14.78 6.31
N GLN A 112 14.21 13.55 5.86
CA GLN A 112 15.36 13.29 5.01
C GLN A 112 15.17 13.87 3.60
N ASN A 113 16.29 14.07 2.90
CA ASN A 113 16.27 14.51 1.51
C ASN A 113 15.59 13.49 0.60
N TYR A 114 14.74 13.96 -0.33
CA TYR A 114 13.96 13.08 -1.21
C TYR A 114 14.82 12.29 -2.20
N ASP A 115 15.94 12.86 -2.62
CA ASP A 115 16.86 12.18 -3.53
C ASP A 115 17.53 10.99 -2.83
N GLU A 116 17.97 11.17 -1.60
CA GLU A 116 18.53 10.10 -0.74
C GLU A 116 17.46 9.06 -0.39
N ALA A 117 16.25 9.51 -0.04
CA ALA A 117 15.12 8.61 0.23
C ALA A 117 14.78 7.77 -1.00
N ALA A 118 14.78 8.38 -2.19
CA ALA A 118 14.52 7.67 -3.44
C ALA A 118 15.59 6.63 -3.76
N ASP A 119 16.86 6.94 -3.52
CA ASP A 119 17.96 5.96 -3.68
C ASP A 119 17.78 4.77 -2.74
N LEU A 120 17.40 5.01 -1.49
CA LEU A 120 17.12 3.95 -0.54
C LEU A 120 15.92 3.09 -0.99
N ILE A 121 14.82 3.70 -1.42
CA ILE A 121 13.64 2.99 -1.92
C ILE A 121 13.99 2.14 -3.15
N LEU A 122 14.84 2.63 -4.05
CA LEU A 122 15.27 1.88 -5.24
C LEU A 122 16.05 0.60 -4.91
N THR A 123 16.59 0.46 -3.72
CA THR A 123 17.23 -0.79 -3.26
C THR A 123 16.21 -1.89 -2.98
N ASP A 124 14.94 -1.55 -2.76
CA ASP A 124 13.88 -2.52 -2.47
C ASP A 124 13.37 -3.19 -3.76
N ARG A 125 14.23 -4.00 -4.34
CA ARG A 125 13.91 -4.71 -5.59
C ARG A 125 12.74 -5.67 -5.46
N LYS A 126 12.54 -6.24 -4.27
CA LYS A 126 11.45 -7.19 -4.01
C LYS A 126 10.08 -6.59 -4.31
N HIS A 127 9.83 -5.38 -3.84
CA HIS A 127 8.53 -4.71 -4.02
C HIS A 127 8.44 -3.98 -5.36
N LEU A 128 9.54 -3.35 -5.79
CA LEU A 128 9.56 -2.59 -7.04
C LEU A 128 9.49 -3.49 -8.28
N ASP A 129 10.18 -4.64 -8.29
CA ASP A 129 10.10 -5.58 -9.41
C ASP A 129 8.72 -6.26 -9.49
N ASN A 130 8.04 -6.38 -8.35
CA ASN A 130 6.69 -6.92 -8.25
C ASN A 130 5.60 -5.88 -8.60
N ASN A 131 5.95 -4.60 -8.70
CA ASN A 131 4.99 -3.55 -9.04
C ASN A 131 4.50 -3.68 -10.49
N PRO A 132 3.20 -3.46 -10.79
CA PRO A 132 2.67 -3.63 -12.14
C PRO A 132 3.31 -2.69 -13.18
N LYS A 133 3.72 -1.48 -12.76
CA LYS A 133 4.45 -0.53 -13.60
C LYS A 133 5.91 -0.43 -13.17
N GLN A 134 6.78 -0.15 -14.13
CA GLN A 134 8.15 0.26 -13.80
C GLN A 134 8.14 1.59 -13.06
N VAL A 135 9.08 1.74 -12.13
CA VAL A 135 9.19 2.90 -11.26
C VAL A 135 10.60 3.47 -11.39
N SER A 136 10.70 4.70 -11.83
CA SER A 136 11.97 5.44 -11.91
C SER A 136 12.24 6.21 -10.61
N LYS A 137 13.48 6.67 -10.42
CA LYS A 137 13.84 7.56 -9.30
C LYS A 137 12.98 8.82 -9.28
N GLN A 138 12.74 9.41 -10.45
CA GLN A 138 11.93 10.63 -10.56
C GLN A 138 10.45 10.39 -10.19
N ASP A 139 9.91 9.21 -10.52
CA ASP A 139 8.57 8.83 -10.08
C ASP A 139 8.49 8.76 -8.55
N ILE A 140 9.50 8.15 -7.90
CA ILE A 140 9.57 8.06 -6.44
C ILE A 140 9.61 9.46 -5.81
N ILE A 141 10.48 10.34 -6.27
CA ILE A 141 10.57 11.72 -5.76
C ILE A 141 9.21 12.42 -5.90
N SER A 142 8.58 12.35 -7.07
CA SER A 142 7.26 12.96 -7.30
C SER A 142 6.17 12.37 -6.39
N LEU A 143 6.25 11.08 -6.07
CA LEU A 143 5.31 10.43 -5.14
C LEU A 143 5.56 10.90 -3.69
N LEU A 144 6.82 11.00 -3.26
CA LEU A 144 7.17 11.52 -1.93
C LEU A 144 6.69 12.96 -1.74
N GLU A 145 6.83 13.81 -2.75
CA GLU A 145 6.31 15.18 -2.74
C GLU A 145 4.78 15.21 -2.57
N LYS A 146 4.06 14.38 -3.31
CA LYS A 146 2.59 14.29 -3.24
C LYS A 146 2.08 13.79 -1.89
N ILE A 147 2.80 12.84 -1.26
CA ILE A 147 2.40 12.27 0.04
C ILE A 147 2.39 13.34 1.13
N GLN A 148 3.22 14.36 1.02
CA GLN A 148 3.36 15.41 2.04
C GLN A 148 2.43 16.61 1.85
N LEU A 149 1.80 16.73 0.69
CA LEU A 149 0.83 17.79 0.41
C LEU A 149 -0.52 17.49 1.10
#